data_0173e8f855708a242d8c9697748d2b96
#
_entry.id   0173e8f855708a242d8c9697748d2b96
#
_cell.length_a   1.000
_cell.length_b   1.000
_cell.length_c   1.000
_cell.angle_alpha   90.00
_cell.angle_beta   90.00
_cell.angle_gamma   90.00
#
_symmetry.space_group_name_H-M   'P 1'
#
loop_
_entity.id
_entity.type
_entity.pdbx_description
1 polymer ?
#
loop_
_entity_poly.entity_id
_entity_poly.type
_entity_poly.pdbx_seq_one_letter_code
_entity_poly.pdbx_strand_id
1 'polypeptide(L)'
;MSSEEKDDPRRRTLLQALSLGVFASGLPVGDALAQSIFGSRPSKLPPAQSIYRLQGAATVNDKEANLQTRINPGDTVKTAKDSEIIFVVNTNAMVVRGGSTVIIEKEEKSTSLIISGLRLLTGALLSVSRSTPMRVSTRNATIGIRGTGFYIEAEPEQTYFCTCYGLITVEATADPSSTETIAATHHDRPVYVVNDGGRGKNIRNAPFINHTDQELGLIETLVGRTPPFVFPKDNYSAPRRTY
;
A
#
# COMPACT_ATOMS: atom_id res chain seq x y z
N MET A 1 3.73 -36.25 24.86
CA MET A 1 4.48 -35.09 24.35
C MET A 1 3.61 -33.89 24.61
N SER A 2 3.84 -33.14 25.70
CA SER A 2 3.08 -31.95 26.04
C SER A 2 3.66 -30.77 25.27
N SER A 3 2.82 -30.10 24.49
CA SER A 3 3.14 -28.82 23.89
C SER A 3 3.22 -27.77 24.99
N GLU A 4 4.42 -27.33 25.33
CA GLU A 4 4.62 -26.10 26.12
C GLU A 4 4.11 -24.92 25.29
N GLU A 5 2.90 -24.46 25.61
CA GLU A 5 2.36 -23.18 25.16
C GLU A 5 3.24 -22.08 25.72
N LYS A 6 4.08 -21.46 24.88
CA LYS A 6 4.93 -20.33 25.28
C LYS A 6 4.06 -19.24 25.87
N ASP A 7 4.24 -19.00 27.16
CA ASP A 7 3.52 -18.00 27.96
C ASP A 7 3.89 -16.59 27.45
N ASP A 8 3.02 -16.00 26.58
CA ASP A 8 3.20 -14.64 26.08
C ASP A 8 2.89 -13.65 27.21
N PRO A 9 3.87 -12.87 27.69
CA PRO A 9 3.67 -11.91 28.77
C PRO A 9 2.56 -10.87 28.46
N ARG A 10 2.28 -10.59 27.19
CA ARG A 10 1.20 -9.67 26.76
C ARG A 10 -0.17 -10.31 27.01
N ARG A 11 -0.32 -11.60 26.73
CA ARG A 11 -1.55 -12.37 26.98
C ARG A 11 -1.85 -12.43 28.49
N ARG A 12 -0.82 -12.60 29.31
CA ARG A 12 -0.91 -12.62 30.76
C ARG A 12 -1.37 -11.28 31.34
N THR A 13 -0.82 -10.17 30.83
CA THR A 13 -1.23 -8.80 31.22
C THR A 13 -2.68 -8.52 30.82
N LEU A 14 -3.11 -8.98 29.64
CA LEU A 14 -4.48 -8.82 29.15
C LEU A 14 -5.49 -9.60 30.00
N LEU A 15 -5.16 -10.83 30.37
CA LEU A 15 -6.00 -11.67 31.21
C LEU A 15 -6.06 -11.13 32.67
N GLN A 16 -4.98 -10.57 33.18
CA GLN A 16 -4.97 -9.91 34.47
C GLN A 16 -5.81 -8.62 34.47
N ALA A 17 -5.73 -7.80 33.41
CA ALA A 17 -6.57 -6.61 33.25
C ALA A 17 -8.06 -6.95 33.18
N LEU A 18 -8.42 -8.04 32.47
CA LEU A 18 -9.79 -8.56 32.40
C LEU A 18 -10.29 -9.07 33.74
N SER A 19 -9.44 -9.77 34.51
CA SER A 19 -9.80 -10.32 35.85
C SER A 19 -9.97 -9.23 36.91
N LEU A 20 -9.34 -8.08 36.76
CA LEU A 20 -9.41 -6.94 37.70
C LEU A 20 -10.61 -6.00 37.41
N GLY A 21 -11.47 -6.33 36.42
CA GLY A 21 -12.68 -5.56 36.13
C GLY A 21 -12.44 -4.12 35.65
N VAL A 22 -11.25 -3.82 35.14
CA VAL A 22 -10.83 -2.47 34.71
C VAL A 22 -11.71 -1.93 33.54
N PHE A 23 -12.46 -2.81 32.89
CA PHE A 23 -13.36 -2.41 31.79
C PHE A 23 -14.81 -2.12 32.22
N ALA A 24 -15.15 -2.21 33.53
CA ALA A 24 -16.53 -2.11 34.00
C ALA A 24 -16.93 -0.73 34.55
N SER A 25 -16.01 0.22 34.68
CA SER A 25 -16.35 1.56 35.18
C SER A 25 -16.21 2.60 34.07
N GLY A 26 -17.33 3.16 33.64
CA GLY A 26 -17.45 4.19 32.61
C GLY A 26 -16.84 5.54 32.96
N LEU A 27 -15.57 5.58 33.34
CA LEU A 27 -14.80 6.81 33.53
C LEU A 27 -13.95 7.07 32.26
N PRO A 28 -13.79 8.34 31.85
CA PRO A 28 -13.06 8.72 30.61
C PRO A 28 -11.54 8.44 30.65
N VAL A 29 -11.06 7.74 31.67
CA VAL A 29 -9.65 7.34 31.82
C VAL A 29 -9.28 6.14 30.94
N GLY A 30 -10.27 5.43 30.37
CA GLY A 30 -10.06 4.21 29.56
C GLY A 30 -9.35 4.45 28.22
N ASP A 31 -9.61 5.58 27.56
CA ASP A 31 -9.04 5.86 26.25
C ASP A 31 -7.53 6.17 26.30
N ALA A 32 -7.07 6.89 27.31
CA ALA A 32 -5.66 7.24 27.45
C ALA A 32 -4.78 6.03 27.81
N LEU A 33 -5.29 5.13 28.67
CA LEU A 33 -4.60 3.87 29.01
C LEU A 33 -4.63 2.86 27.88
N ALA A 34 -5.75 2.72 27.17
CA ALA A 34 -5.84 1.87 26.00
C ALA A 34 -4.91 2.35 24.89
N GLN A 35 -4.79 3.65 24.66
CA GLN A 35 -3.86 4.24 23.69
C GLN A 35 -2.39 3.99 24.05
N SER A 36 -2.03 3.98 25.33
CA SER A 36 -0.66 3.73 25.76
C SER A 36 -0.25 2.25 25.65
N ILE A 37 -1.20 1.32 25.77
CA ILE A 37 -0.93 -0.13 25.72
C ILE A 37 -1.07 -0.70 24.30
N PHE A 38 -2.04 -0.22 23.51
CA PHE A 38 -2.37 -0.75 22.19
C PHE A 38 -1.93 0.17 21.04
N GLY A 39 -1.32 1.32 21.31
CA GLY A 39 -1.01 2.37 20.34
C GLY A 39 -2.25 3.16 19.93
N SER A 40 -2.05 4.34 19.33
CA SER A 40 -3.15 5.14 18.79
C SER A 40 -3.74 4.48 17.54
N ARG A 41 -5.07 4.53 17.41
CA ARG A 41 -5.73 4.11 16.17
C ARG A 41 -5.19 4.96 15.01
N PRO A 42 -4.92 4.36 13.85
CA PRO A 42 -4.54 5.12 12.67
C PRO A 42 -5.60 6.19 12.38
N SER A 43 -5.16 7.40 12.11
CA SER A 43 -6.01 8.53 11.74
C SER A 43 -5.42 9.24 10.54
N LYS A 44 -6.15 10.20 9.98
CA LYS A 44 -5.64 11.03 8.90
C LYS A 44 -4.31 11.67 9.30
N LEU A 45 -3.31 11.52 8.44
CA LEU A 45 -1.98 12.07 8.69
C LEU A 45 -2.03 13.61 8.69
N PRO A 46 -1.39 14.30 9.65
CA PRO A 46 -1.31 15.75 9.67
C PRO A 46 -0.71 16.32 8.37
N PRO A 47 -1.18 17.47 7.85
CA PRO A 47 -0.70 18.03 6.58
C PRO A 47 0.81 18.33 6.55
N ALA A 48 1.43 18.52 7.72
CA ALA A 48 2.87 18.78 7.86
C ALA A 48 3.73 17.52 7.82
N GLN A 49 3.12 16.33 7.85
CA GLN A 49 3.80 15.04 7.89
C GLN A 49 3.56 14.27 6.60
N SER A 50 4.61 13.67 6.02
CA SER A 50 4.48 12.76 4.89
C SER A 50 4.61 11.30 5.33
N ILE A 51 5.61 10.96 6.14
CA ILE A 51 5.90 9.57 6.50
C ILE A 51 5.12 9.19 7.76
N TYR A 52 4.28 8.15 7.65
CA TYR A 52 3.56 7.55 8.76
C TYR A 52 4.42 6.53 9.51
N ARG A 53 5.10 5.65 8.76
CA ARG A 53 5.96 4.60 9.31
C ARG A 53 7.15 4.37 8.40
N LEU A 54 8.31 4.15 8.99
CA LEU A 54 9.52 3.69 8.34
C LEU A 54 10.08 2.53 9.17
N GLN A 55 10.25 1.39 8.52
CA GLN A 55 10.92 0.22 9.08
C GLN A 55 12.13 -0.09 8.21
N GLY A 56 13.30 -0.27 8.84
CA GLY A 56 14.56 -0.41 8.12
C GLY A 56 15.07 0.92 7.57
N ALA A 57 15.63 0.92 6.37
CA ALA A 57 16.24 2.09 5.74
C ALA A 57 15.56 2.46 4.42
N ALA A 58 15.33 3.76 4.22
CA ALA A 58 14.84 4.32 2.97
C ALA A 58 15.54 5.64 2.67
N THR A 59 15.54 6.04 1.40
CA THR A 59 16.04 7.35 0.98
C THR A 59 14.99 8.10 0.16
N VAL A 60 15.02 9.42 0.25
CA VAL A 60 14.26 10.33 -0.61
C VAL A 60 15.28 11.20 -1.34
N ASN A 61 15.31 11.11 -2.66
CA ASN A 61 16.32 11.78 -3.52
C ASN A 61 17.76 11.48 -3.05
N ASP A 62 18.04 10.20 -2.78
CA ASP A 62 19.33 9.67 -2.32
C ASP A 62 19.78 10.18 -0.93
N LYS A 63 18.93 10.88 -0.19
CA LYS A 63 19.17 11.27 1.21
C LYS A 63 18.41 10.35 2.14
N GLU A 64 19.02 9.94 3.24
CA GLU A 64 18.39 9.10 4.25
C GLU A 64 17.10 9.73 4.76
N ALA A 65 16.03 8.93 4.78
CA ALA A 65 14.71 9.35 5.23
C ALA A 65 14.48 9.04 6.71
N ASN A 66 13.74 9.90 7.37
CA ASN A 66 13.22 9.71 8.73
C ASN A 66 11.77 10.18 8.81
N LEU A 67 11.11 10.03 9.96
CA LEU A 67 9.69 10.39 10.11
C LEU A 67 9.38 11.88 9.85
N GLN A 68 10.37 12.77 9.90
CA GLN A 68 10.23 14.20 9.64
C GLN A 68 10.48 14.54 8.15
N THR A 69 10.99 13.60 7.36
CA THR A 69 11.24 13.80 5.93
C THR A 69 9.94 14.06 5.19
N ARG A 70 9.91 15.15 4.41
CA ARG A 70 8.80 15.47 3.51
C ARG A 70 9.01 14.77 2.18
N ILE A 71 7.94 14.21 1.65
CA ILE A 71 7.91 13.60 0.31
C ILE A 71 6.92 14.38 -0.54
N ASN A 72 7.37 14.81 -1.71
CA ASN A 72 6.61 15.68 -2.62
C ASN A 72 6.53 15.06 -4.02
N PRO A 73 5.58 15.51 -4.85
CA PRO A 73 5.63 15.21 -6.29
C PRO A 73 6.96 15.66 -6.90
N GLY A 74 7.59 14.78 -7.66
CA GLY A 74 8.93 14.93 -8.22
C GLY A 74 10.01 14.13 -7.48
N ASP A 75 9.73 13.64 -6.28
CA ASP A 75 10.70 12.89 -5.48
C ASP A 75 10.83 11.43 -5.92
N THR A 76 12.02 10.88 -5.67
CA THR A 76 12.31 9.44 -5.80
C THR A 76 12.48 8.83 -4.43
N VAL A 77 11.68 7.78 -4.13
CA VAL A 77 11.76 7.01 -2.88
C VAL A 77 12.39 5.67 -3.17
N LYS A 78 13.43 5.31 -2.40
CA LYS A 78 14.08 3.99 -2.47
C LYS A 78 14.08 3.34 -1.09
N THR A 79 13.80 2.04 -1.04
CA THR A 79 13.86 1.24 0.19
C THR A 79 14.97 0.21 0.11
N ALA A 80 15.65 -0.04 1.21
CA ALA A 80 16.57 -1.17 1.32
C ALA A 80 15.81 -2.50 1.32
N LYS A 81 16.52 -3.64 1.17
CA LYS A 81 15.91 -4.96 0.98
C LYS A 81 14.87 -5.32 2.04
N ASP A 82 15.19 -5.23 3.31
CA ASP A 82 14.29 -5.63 4.42
C ASP A 82 13.59 -4.43 5.05
N SER A 83 13.15 -3.50 4.19
CA SER A 83 12.61 -2.21 4.63
C SER A 83 11.19 -2.00 4.12
N GLU A 84 10.45 -1.13 4.79
CA GLU A 84 9.11 -0.71 4.38
C GLU A 84 8.91 0.75 4.77
N ILE A 85 8.32 1.54 3.88
CA ILE A 85 7.92 2.90 4.18
C ILE A 85 6.45 3.11 3.83
N ILE A 86 5.69 3.71 4.76
CA ILE A 86 4.30 4.11 4.56
C ILE A 86 4.24 5.62 4.61
N PHE A 87 3.76 6.22 3.54
CA PHE A 87 3.72 7.68 3.44
C PHE A 87 2.52 8.20 2.65
N VAL A 88 2.28 9.50 2.78
CA VAL A 88 1.22 10.25 2.12
C VAL A 88 1.82 11.38 1.30
N VAL A 89 1.36 11.53 0.08
CA VAL A 89 1.63 12.68 -0.78
C VAL A 89 0.28 13.22 -1.29
N ASN A 90 -0.09 14.41 -0.86
CA ASN A 90 -1.41 15.02 -1.11
C ASN A 90 -2.56 14.11 -0.62
N THR A 91 -3.38 13.61 -1.54
CA THR A 91 -4.53 12.73 -1.26
C THR A 91 -4.24 11.26 -1.58
N ASN A 92 -2.98 10.92 -1.82
CA ASN A 92 -2.53 9.56 -2.15
C ASN A 92 -1.71 9.01 -0.99
N ALA A 93 -1.99 7.78 -0.59
CA ALA A 93 -1.20 7.08 0.42
C ALA A 93 -0.61 5.81 -0.18
N MET A 94 0.60 5.47 0.28
CA MET A 94 1.42 4.42 -0.31
C MET A 94 2.11 3.59 0.75
N VAL A 95 2.19 2.27 0.51
CA VAL A 95 3.12 1.35 1.18
C VAL A 95 4.14 0.92 0.15
N VAL A 96 5.40 1.25 0.34
CA VAL A 96 6.51 0.83 -0.52
C VAL A 96 7.29 -0.25 0.20
N ARG A 97 7.37 -1.43 -0.44
CA ARG A 97 8.04 -2.61 0.12
C ARG A 97 9.56 -2.53 -0.02
N GLY A 98 10.26 -3.50 0.58
CA GLY A 98 11.71 -3.60 0.49
C GLY A 98 12.22 -3.77 -0.94
N GLY A 99 13.43 -3.26 -1.22
CA GLY A 99 14.07 -3.35 -2.53
C GLY A 99 13.38 -2.56 -3.64
N SER A 100 12.56 -1.57 -3.29
CA SER A 100 11.76 -0.81 -4.25
C SER A 100 12.39 0.52 -4.61
N THR A 101 12.13 0.96 -5.85
CA THR A 101 12.42 2.31 -6.32
C THR A 101 11.18 2.87 -6.99
N VAL A 102 10.61 3.92 -6.39
CA VAL A 102 9.40 4.61 -6.84
C VAL A 102 9.73 6.06 -7.17
N ILE A 103 9.38 6.50 -8.37
CA ILE A 103 9.43 7.91 -8.77
C ILE A 103 8.01 8.45 -8.74
N ILE A 104 7.80 9.55 -8.01
CA ILE A 104 6.52 10.25 -7.92
C ILE A 104 6.54 11.34 -8.99
N GLU A 105 5.89 11.10 -10.12
CA GLU A 105 5.91 12.03 -11.25
C GLU A 105 5.09 13.29 -10.94
N LYS A 106 5.64 14.44 -11.26
CA LYS A 106 5.02 15.75 -11.10
C LYS A 106 4.44 16.24 -12.42
N GLU A 107 3.30 16.90 -12.37
CA GLU A 107 2.75 17.58 -13.54
C GLU A 107 3.57 18.85 -13.86
N GLU A 108 4.27 18.85 -15.01
CA GLU A 108 5.20 19.92 -15.38
C GLU A 108 4.53 21.28 -15.63
N LYS A 109 3.28 21.27 -16.11
CA LYS A 109 2.53 22.49 -16.49
C LYS A 109 1.75 23.12 -15.33
N SER A 110 1.75 22.49 -14.16
CA SER A 110 0.98 22.97 -13.01
C SER A 110 1.90 23.68 -12.02
N THR A 111 1.49 24.86 -11.57
CA THR A 111 2.08 25.52 -10.39
C THR A 111 1.77 24.77 -9.10
N SER A 112 0.77 23.89 -9.13
CA SER A 112 0.42 23.01 -8.02
C SER A 112 1.30 21.76 -7.99
N LEU A 113 1.66 21.28 -6.81
CA LEU A 113 2.38 20.03 -6.62
C LEU A 113 1.43 18.83 -6.78
N ILE A 114 0.97 18.59 -8.03
CA ILE A 114 0.05 17.49 -8.36
C ILE A 114 0.86 16.30 -8.83
N ILE A 115 0.48 15.10 -8.37
CA ILE A 115 1.02 13.85 -8.89
C ILE A 115 0.36 13.58 -10.23
N SER A 116 1.15 13.48 -11.30
CA SER A 116 0.72 13.07 -12.64
C SER A 116 0.84 11.56 -12.86
N GLY A 117 1.74 10.91 -12.13
CA GLY A 117 1.97 9.48 -12.23
C GLY A 117 2.91 8.93 -11.17
N LEU A 118 3.04 7.60 -11.20
CA LEU A 118 4.01 6.85 -10.41
C LEU A 118 4.79 5.94 -11.36
N ARG A 119 6.10 5.92 -11.22
CA ARG A 119 6.95 4.96 -11.93
C ARG A 119 7.62 4.04 -10.93
N LEU A 120 7.24 2.77 -10.97
CA LEU A 120 7.87 1.72 -10.18
C LEU A 120 8.97 1.06 -11.04
N LEU A 121 10.23 1.31 -10.68
CA LEU A 121 11.38 0.75 -11.40
C LEU A 121 11.68 -0.67 -10.96
N THR A 122 11.57 -0.94 -9.65
CA THR A 122 11.78 -2.25 -9.02
C THR A 122 10.94 -2.37 -7.77
N GLY A 123 10.67 -3.61 -7.34
CA GLY A 123 10.03 -3.91 -6.07
C GLY A 123 8.52 -3.83 -6.12
N ALA A 124 7.89 -3.38 -5.03
CA ALA A 124 6.44 -3.46 -4.87
C ALA A 124 5.84 -2.23 -4.16
N LEU A 125 4.62 -1.88 -4.57
CA LEU A 125 3.88 -0.71 -4.12
C LEU A 125 2.39 -1.04 -3.95
N LEU A 126 1.84 -0.75 -2.77
CA LEU A 126 0.39 -0.64 -2.54
C LEU A 126 0.02 0.84 -2.48
N SER A 127 -0.99 1.27 -3.20
CA SER A 127 -1.38 2.68 -3.24
C SER A 127 -2.88 2.88 -3.34
N VAL A 128 -3.36 4.00 -2.80
CA VAL A 128 -4.74 4.48 -2.96
C VAL A 128 -4.74 5.89 -3.54
N SER A 129 -5.51 6.06 -4.63
CA SER A 129 -5.65 7.33 -5.35
C SER A 129 -7.09 7.48 -5.85
N ARG A 130 -7.83 8.47 -5.35
CA ARG A 130 -9.22 8.68 -5.76
C ARG A 130 -9.47 10.05 -6.41
N SER A 131 -8.55 10.99 -6.26
CA SER A 131 -8.84 12.40 -6.56
C SER A 131 -8.62 12.77 -8.02
N THR A 132 -7.62 12.19 -8.66
CA THR A 132 -7.24 12.51 -10.04
C THR A 132 -6.85 11.25 -10.79
N PRO A 133 -7.22 11.15 -12.08
CA PRO A 133 -6.63 10.12 -12.93
C PRO A 133 -5.11 10.28 -12.96
N MET A 134 -4.39 9.18 -12.84
CA MET A 134 -2.94 9.18 -12.95
C MET A 134 -2.45 7.97 -13.75
N ARG A 135 -1.19 8.01 -14.15
CA ARG A 135 -0.51 6.90 -14.80
C ARG A 135 0.40 6.18 -13.82
N VAL A 136 0.34 4.85 -13.82
CA VAL A 136 1.34 4.02 -13.15
C VAL A 136 2.13 3.28 -14.22
N SER A 137 3.44 3.34 -14.18
CA SER A 137 4.29 2.70 -15.17
C SER A 137 5.37 1.84 -14.52
N THR A 138 5.65 0.72 -15.18
CA THR A 138 6.79 -0.16 -14.92
C THR A 138 7.58 -0.34 -16.22
N ARG A 139 8.55 -1.24 -16.22
CA ARG A 139 9.24 -1.65 -17.44
C ARG A 139 8.29 -2.34 -18.44
N ASN A 140 7.34 -3.13 -17.95
CA ASN A 140 6.52 -4.03 -18.77
C ASN A 140 5.09 -3.52 -19.00
N ALA A 141 4.61 -2.54 -18.23
CA ALA A 141 3.24 -2.09 -18.26
C ALA A 141 3.08 -0.58 -18.12
N THR A 142 2.06 -0.05 -18.77
CA THR A 142 1.50 1.28 -18.51
C THR A 142 0.06 1.11 -18.08
N ILE A 143 -0.30 1.65 -16.92
CA ILE A 143 -1.62 1.51 -16.32
C ILE A 143 -2.21 2.90 -16.07
N GLY A 144 -3.32 3.20 -16.74
CA GLY A 144 -4.15 4.36 -16.42
C GLY A 144 -5.08 4.01 -15.27
N ILE A 145 -5.05 4.77 -14.17
CA ILE A 145 -5.92 4.53 -13.00
C ILE A 145 -6.91 5.67 -12.80
N ARG A 146 -8.12 5.31 -12.37
CA ARG A 146 -9.19 6.27 -12.08
C ARG A 146 -9.90 5.86 -10.78
N GLY A 147 -9.64 6.60 -9.70
CA GLY A 147 -10.30 6.39 -8.43
C GLY A 147 -10.05 5.01 -7.79
N THR A 148 -8.80 4.60 -7.69
CA THR A 148 -8.40 3.20 -7.53
C THR A 148 -7.54 2.98 -6.30
N GLY A 149 -7.75 1.83 -5.62
CA GLY A 149 -6.74 1.17 -4.80
C GLY A 149 -6.09 0.07 -5.62
N PHE A 150 -4.77 -0.03 -5.57
CA PHE A 150 -4.04 -1.01 -6.36
C PHE A 150 -2.76 -1.47 -5.67
N TYR A 151 -2.36 -2.70 -6.01
CA TYR A 151 -1.05 -3.24 -5.67
C TYR A 151 -0.30 -3.64 -6.93
N ILE A 152 0.99 -3.33 -6.99
CA ILE A 152 1.84 -3.57 -8.15
C ILE A 152 3.21 -4.08 -7.73
N GLU A 153 3.75 -5.07 -8.46
CA GLU A 153 5.12 -5.53 -8.36
C GLU A 153 5.82 -5.38 -9.71
N ALA A 154 7.01 -4.79 -9.71
CA ALA A 154 7.83 -4.62 -10.89
C ALA A 154 9.02 -5.59 -10.84
N GLU A 155 8.91 -6.68 -11.58
CA GLU A 155 10.00 -7.64 -11.82
C GLU A 155 10.61 -7.42 -13.22
N PRO A 156 11.84 -7.88 -13.49
CA PRO A 156 12.48 -7.69 -14.80
C PRO A 156 11.67 -8.23 -15.97
N GLU A 157 11.05 -9.40 -15.80
CA GLU A 157 10.35 -10.14 -16.87
C GLU A 157 8.86 -9.90 -16.91
N GLN A 158 8.28 -9.41 -15.82
CA GLN A 158 6.84 -9.20 -15.68
C GLN A 158 6.47 -8.10 -14.70
N THR A 159 5.25 -7.62 -14.86
CA THR A 159 4.59 -6.77 -13.85
C THR A 159 3.37 -7.52 -13.33
N TYR A 160 3.29 -7.69 -12.00
CA TYR A 160 2.05 -8.08 -11.34
C TYR A 160 1.24 -6.82 -11.05
N PHE A 161 -0.06 -6.85 -11.30
CA PHE A 161 -0.98 -5.75 -10.95
C PHE A 161 -2.31 -6.28 -10.43
N CYS A 162 -2.71 -5.82 -9.25
CA CYS A 162 -4.02 -6.08 -8.67
C CYS A 162 -4.79 -4.76 -8.55
N THR A 163 -5.93 -4.67 -9.22
CA THR A 163 -6.92 -3.61 -8.97
C THR A 163 -7.72 -4.01 -7.74
N CYS A 164 -7.41 -3.39 -6.60
CA CYS A 164 -8.11 -3.70 -5.36
C CYS A 164 -9.57 -3.22 -5.40
N TYR A 165 -9.79 -2.06 -5.99
CA TYR A 165 -11.10 -1.50 -6.35
C TYR A 165 -10.92 -0.36 -7.35
N GLY A 166 -11.98 -0.01 -8.10
CA GLY A 166 -11.99 1.08 -9.07
C GLY A 166 -11.84 0.62 -10.51
N LEU A 167 -11.38 1.49 -11.36
CA LEU A 167 -11.27 1.28 -12.81
C LEU A 167 -9.86 1.57 -13.29
N ILE A 168 -9.31 0.64 -14.09
CA ILE A 168 -8.01 0.80 -14.73
C ILE A 168 -8.09 0.46 -16.22
N THR A 169 -7.13 0.99 -16.97
CA THR A 169 -6.76 0.48 -18.29
C THR A 169 -5.30 0.10 -18.26
N VAL A 170 -5.00 -1.16 -18.50
CA VAL A 170 -3.64 -1.72 -18.54
C VAL A 170 -3.23 -1.97 -19.98
N GLU A 171 -1.99 -1.60 -20.31
CA GLU A 171 -1.37 -1.79 -21.62
C GLU A 171 0.03 -2.39 -21.44
N ALA A 172 0.35 -3.42 -22.19
CA ALA A 172 1.69 -3.99 -22.21
C ALA A 172 2.64 -3.08 -23.02
N THR A 173 3.76 -2.68 -22.42
CA THR A 173 4.71 -1.75 -23.04
C THR A 173 5.30 -2.30 -24.35
N ALA A 174 5.57 -3.62 -24.41
CA ALA A 174 6.14 -4.26 -25.59
C ALA A 174 5.10 -4.52 -26.72
N ASP A 175 3.81 -4.47 -26.40
CA ASP A 175 2.74 -4.77 -27.34
C ASP A 175 1.48 -3.97 -26.99
N PRO A 176 1.29 -2.77 -27.54
CA PRO A 176 0.11 -1.94 -27.31
C PRO A 176 -1.22 -2.61 -27.72
N SER A 177 -1.19 -3.67 -28.56
CA SER A 177 -2.39 -4.46 -28.85
C SER A 177 -2.86 -5.31 -27.68
N SER A 178 -1.99 -5.58 -26.71
CA SER A 178 -2.33 -6.16 -25.41
C SER A 178 -2.78 -5.07 -24.47
N THR A 179 -4.04 -4.66 -24.62
CA THR A 179 -4.69 -3.63 -23.78
C THR A 179 -5.98 -4.20 -23.20
N GLU A 180 -6.24 -3.89 -21.92
CA GLU A 180 -7.43 -4.33 -21.23
C GLU A 180 -7.94 -3.28 -20.24
N THR A 181 -9.27 -3.15 -20.13
CA THR A 181 -9.93 -2.34 -19.11
C THR A 181 -10.49 -3.27 -18.03
N ILE A 182 -10.09 -3.03 -16.77
CA ILE A 182 -10.49 -3.84 -15.61
C ILE A 182 -11.23 -2.93 -14.63
N ALA A 183 -12.47 -3.30 -14.32
CA ALA A 183 -13.23 -2.76 -13.20
C ALA A 183 -13.22 -3.78 -12.07
N ALA A 184 -12.88 -3.35 -10.87
CA ALA A 184 -12.87 -4.22 -9.69
C ALA A 184 -13.64 -3.56 -8.54
N THR A 185 -14.34 -4.39 -7.79
CA THR A 185 -15.00 -4.03 -6.53
C THR A 185 -14.15 -4.43 -5.33
N HIS A 186 -13.53 -5.62 -5.42
CA HIS A 186 -12.69 -6.18 -4.37
C HIS A 186 -11.75 -7.26 -4.92
N HIS A 187 -10.58 -6.86 -5.44
CA HIS A 187 -9.53 -7.75 -5.97
C HIS A 187 -10.00 -8.74 -7.05
N ASP A 188 -11.03 -8.40 -7.81
CA ASP A 188 -11.75 -9.34 -8.69
C ASP A 188 -10.89 -9.95 -9.80
N ARG A 189 -9.90 -9.21 -10.28
CA ARG A 189 -9.07 -9.65 -11.39
C ARG A 189 -7.64 -9.13 -11.35
N PRO A 190 -6.73 -9.76 -10.58
CA PRO A 190 -5.30 -9.51 -10.69
C PRO A 190 -4.76 -10.04 -12.04
N VAL A 191 -3.71 -9.37 -12.56
CA VAL A 191 -3.08 -9.73 -13.84
C VAL A 191 -1.56 -9.73 -13.74
N TYR A 192 -0.94 -10.56 -14.58
CA TYR A 192 0.46 -10.42 -14.98
C TYR A 192 0.53 -9.73 -16.33
N VAL A 193 1.44 -8.77 -16.48
CA VAL A 193 1.81 -8.19 -17.76
C VAL A 193 3.22 -8.66 -18.09
N VAL A 194 3.36 -9.39 -19.19
CA VAL A 194 4.60 -10.03 -19.64
C VAL A 194 5.03 -9.49 -21.00
N ASN A 195 6.25 -9.77 -21.43
CA ASN A 195 6.76 -9.33 -22.73
C ASN A 195 6.86 -10.46 -23.78
N ASP A 196 6.60 -11.70 -23.38
CA ASP A 196 6.80 -12.90 -24.20
C ASP A 196 5.51 -13.58 -24.69
N GLY A 197 4.35 -12.98 -24.40
CA GLY A 197 3.05 -13.57 -24.68
C GLY A 197 2.66 -13.61 -26.16
N GLY A 198 3.36 -12.87 -27.01
CA GLY A 198 2.99 -12.61 -28.39
C GLY A 198 1.86 -11.59 -28.52
N ARG A 199 1.57 -11.20 -29.76
CA ARG A 199 0.62 -10.13 -30.07
C ARG A 199 -0.76 -10.36 -29.44
N GLY A 200 -1.22 -9.40 -28.63
CA GLY A 200 -2.51 -9.43 -27.96
C GLY A 200 -2.59 -10.40 -26.77
N LYS A 201 -1.48 -11.01 -26.31
CA LYS A 201 -1.46 -12.06 -25.29
C LYS A 201 -0.53 -11.77 -24.10
N ASN A 202 -0.13 -10.52 -23.92
CA ASN A 202 0.80 -10.11 -22.89
C ASN A 202 0.13 -9.80 -21.55
N ILE A 203 -1.21 -9.85 -21.45
CA ILE A 203 -1.95 -9.72 -20.20
C ILE A 203 -2.56 -11.07 -19.85
N ARG A 204 -2.23 -11.59 -18.64
CA ARG A 204 -2.65 -12.92 -18.17
C ARG A 204 -3.26 -12.82 -16.78
N ASN A 205 -4.22 -13.70 -16.46
CA ASN A 205 -4.78 -13.76 -15.11
C ASN A 205 -3.70 -14.12 -14.09
N ALA A 206 -3.79 -13.51 -12.92
CA ALA A 206 -2.91 -13.74 -11.79
C ALA A 206 -3.71 -14.08 -10.52
N PRO A 207 -3.12 -14.81 -9.55
CA PRO A 207 -3.74 -14.96 -8.23
C PRO A 207 -3.66 -13.68 -7.42
N PHE A 208 -4.50 -13.55 -6.40
CA PHE A 208 -4.37 -12.51 -5.39
C PHE A 208 -3.18 -12.81 -4.46
N ILE A 209 -2.21 -11.90 -4.34
CA ILE A 209 -0.98 -12.10 -3.58
C ILE A 209 -0.49 -10.82 -2.89
N ASN A 210 0.28 -10.99 -1.82
CA ASN A 210 1.25 -10.05 -1.22
C ASN A 210 0.71 -8.74 -0.64
N HIS A 211 -0.61 -8.53 -0.58
CA HIS A 211 -1.20 -7.38 0.11
C HIS A 211 -2.52 -7.78 0.78
N THR A 212 -3.02 -6.95 1.69
CA THR A 212 -4.18 -7.25 2.54
C THR A 212 -5.16 -6.08 2.57
N ASP A 213 -6.43 -6.39 2.88
CA ASP A 213 -7.47 -5.38 3.11
C ASP A 213 -7.15 -4.47 4.30
N GLN A 214 -6.46 -5.00 5.33
CA GLN A 214 -6.02 -4.22 6.48
C GLN A 214 -5.02 -3.14 6.08
N GLU A 215 -4.11 -3.44 5.17
CA GLU A 215 -3.17 -2.46 4.62
C GLU A 215 -3.88 -1.41 3.78
N LEU A 216 -4.86 -1.80 2.96
CA LEU A 216 -5.72 -0.85 2.24
C LEU A 216 -6.49 0.04 3.19
N GLY A 217 -7.10 -0.54 4.24
CA GLY A 217 -7.81 0.21 5.29
C GLY A 217 -6.92 1.22 5.99
N LEU A 218 -5.68 0.83 6.30
CA LEU A 218 -4.69 1.73 6.89
C LEU A 218 -4.41 2.92 5.98
N ILE A 219 -4.00 2.70 4.73
CA ILE A 219 -3.61 3.80 3.84
C ILE A 219 -4.80 4.68 3.42
N GLU A 220 -6.02 4.14 3.33
CA GLU A 220 -7.23 4.96 3.16
C GLU A 220 -7.48 5.85 4.38
N THR A 221 -7.31 5.31 5.59
CA THR A 221 -7.45 6.09 6.83
C THR A 221 -6.44 7.24 6.90
N LEU A 222 -5.19 7.02 6.46
CA LEU A 222 -4.16 8.06 6.48
C LEU A 222 -4.49 9.28 5.60
N VAL A 223 -5.32 9.11 4.59
CA VAL A 223 -5.84 10.21 3.75
C VAL A 223 -7.28 10.61 4.09
N GLY A 224 -7.80 10.13 5.24
CA GLY A 224 -9.11 10.49 5.77
C GLY A 224 -10.28 9.87 5.02
N ARG A 225 -10.11 8.67 4.49
CA ARG A 225 -11.12 7.90 3.75
C ARG A 225 -11.32 6.52 4.36
N THR A 226 -12.36 5.83 3.89
CA THR A 226 -12.62 4.40 4.15
C THR A 226 -12.59 3.63 2.83
N PRO A 227 -12.18 2.34 2.84
CA PRO A 227 -12.30 1.48 1.66
C PRO A 227 -13.75 1.45 1.15
N PRO A 228 -13.97 1.37 -0.16
CA PRO A 228 -15.32 1.34 -0.73
C PRO A 228 -15.99 -0.05 -0.67
N PHE A 229 -15.40 -0.99 0.04
CA PHE A 229 -15.90 -2.35 0.21
C PHE A 229 -15.99 -2.71 1.71
N VAL A 230 -16.83 -3.69 2.02
CA VAL A 230 -16.96 -4.24 3.38
C VAL A 230 -15.88 -5.29 3.58
N PHE A 231 -15.12 -5.19 4.68
CA PHE A 231 -14.13 -6.21 5.03
C PHE A 231 -14.83 -7.56 5.18
N PRO A 232 -14.33 -8.64 4.56
CA PRO A 232 -14.80 -9.99 4.83
C PRO A 232 -14.70 -10.28 6.33
N LYS A 233 -15.69 -10.99 6.87
CA LYS A 233 -15.69 -11.37 8.31
C LYS A 233 -14.55 -12.32 8.65
N ASP A 234 -14.07 -13.06 7.67
CA ASP A 234 -12.93 -13.96 7.79
C ASP A 234 -11.65 -13.19 7.46
N ASN A 235 -10.57 -13.48 8.21
CA ASN A 235 -9.25 -12.86 8.01
C ASN A 235 -8.70 -13.21 6.62
N TYR A 236 -9.12 -12.45 5.60
CA TYR A 236 -8.62 -12.57 4.26
C TYR A 236 -7.25 -11.90 4.16
N SER A 237 -6.22 -12.72 4.22
CA SER A 237 -4.84 -12.27 4.01
C SER A 237 -4.23 -13.08 2.88
N ALA A 238 -3.79 -12.40 1.83
CA ALA A 238 -3.00 -13.06 0.79
C ALA A 238 -1.65 -13.53 1.38
N PRO A 239 -1.13 -14.69 0.93
CA PRO A 239 0.18 -15.15 1.37
C PRO A 239 1.25 -14.12 0.97
N ARG A 240 2.07 -13.71 1.94
CA ARG A 240 3.22 -12.82 1.70
C ARG A 240 4.39 -13.66 1.20
N ARG A 241 5.06 -13.20 0.13
CA ARG A 241 6.38 -13.71 -0.21
C ARG A 241 7.38 -13.19 0.82
N THR A 242 8.27 -14.05 1.30
CA THR A 242 9.50 -13.64 1.98
C THR A 242 10.48 -13.19 0.91
N TYR A 243 10.83 -11.91 0.93
CA TYR A 243 11.83 -11.33 0.01
C TYR A 243 13.25 -11.57 0.56
#